data_2b97d238169b14bbfcacc3a444287ae0
#
_entry.id   2b97d238169b14bbfcacc3a444287ae0
#
_cell.length_a   1.000
_cell.length_b   1.000
_cell.length_c   1.000
_cell.angle_alpha   90.00
_cell.angle_beta   90.00
_cell.angle_gamma   90.00
#
_symmetry.space_group_name_H-M   'P 1'
#
loop_
_entity.id
_entity.type
_entity.pdbx_description
1 polymer ?
#
loop_
_entity_poly.entity_id
_entity_poly.type
_entity_poly.pdbx_seq_one_letter_code
_entity_poly.pdbx_strand_id
1 'polypeptide(L)'
;MCIRDRISIAETVVGHGNRAFDLYRKICPAYIEDISEIHRTEPYVYSQMIAGKDAAHFGEAKNSWLTGTAAWTFVNVSQYILGIQPDYDGLTLNPCIPSDMEEFKIRRYFRGAWYNITFKNPEHKEKGVSSLTVNGTAVEGNLIPITEGCTEYDVVAVM
;
A
#
# COMPACT_ATOMS: atom_id res chain seq x y z
N MET A 1 10.32 14.41 -7.99
CA MET A 1 9.81 13.52 -9.05
C MET A 1 9.51 12.15 -8.46
N CYS A 2 8.30 11.62 -8.67
CA CYS A 2 7.78 10.41 -8.02
C CYS A 2 8.36 9.10 -8.61
N ILE A 3 9.66 9.05 -8.87
CA ILE A 3 10.32 7.85 -9.46
C ILE A 3 10.25 6.68 -8.48
N ARG A 4 10.53 6.94 -7.22
CA ARG A 4 10.58 5.90 -6.18
C ARG A 4 9.24 5.20 -6.02
N ASP A 5 8.16 5.97 -5.98
CA ASP A 5 6.79 5.43 -5.84
C ASP A 5 6.44 4.56 -7.05
N ARG A 6 6.79 5.02 -8.26
CA ARG A 6 6.54 4.28 -9.51
C ARG A 6 7.35 2.99 -9.59
N ILE A 7 8.59 2.98 -9.08
CA ILE A 7 9.40 1.76 -9.01
C ILE A 7 8.75 0.76 -8.04
N SER A 8 8.31 1.21 -6.85
CA SER A 8 7.61 0.36 -5.91
C SER A 8 6.31 -0.20 -6.51
N ILE A 9 5.51 0.65 -7.20
CA ILE A 9 4.32 0.20 -7.93
C ILE A 9 4.68 -0.85 -9.00
N ALA A 10 5.74 -0.63 -9.77
CA ALA A 10 6.18 -1.59 -10.78
C ALA A 10 6.54 -2.94 -10.16
N GLU A 11 7.22 -2.96 -9.02
CA GLU A 11 7.51 -4.21 -8.29
C GLU A 11 6.24 -4.92 -7.84
N THR A 12 5.20 -4.18 -7.41
CA THR A 12 3.91 -4.81 -7.09
C THR A 12 3.21 -5.39 -8.31
N VAL A 13 3.32 -4.74 -9.47
CA VAL A 13 2.72 -5.24 -10.72
C VAL A 13 3.33 -6.59 -11.12
N VAL A 14 4.65 -6.74 -10.98
CA VAL A 14 5.35 -8.00 -11.29
C VAL A 14 5.31 -9.04 -10.17
N GLY A 15 4.75 -8.69 -8.99
CA GLY A 15 4.51 -9.63 -7.89
C GLY A 15 5.64 -9.73 -6.86
N HIS A 16 6.55 -8.78 -6.83
CA HIS A 16 7.67 -8.76 -5.88
C HIS A 16 7.31 -7.97 -4.61
N GLY A 17 6.48 -8.56 -3.73
CA GLY A 17 5.95 -7.89 -2.53
C GLY A 17 7.02 -7.51 -1.51
N ASN A 18 7.97 -8.40 -1.23
CA ASN A 18 9.11 -8.13 -0.35
C ASN A 18 9.89 -6.90 -0.82
N ARG A 19 10.18 -6.81 -2.13
CA ARG A 19 10.94 -5.72 -2.72
C ARG A 19 10.16 -4.42 -2.77
N ALA A 20 8.89 -4.46 -3.11
CA ALA A 20 8.01 -3.30 -3.12
C ALA A 20 7.92 -2.65 -1.74
N PHE A 21 7.77 -3.46 -0.70
CA PHE A 21 7.72 -3.00 0.68
C PHE A 21 9.07 -2.48 1.18
N ASP A 22 10.18 -3.12 0.83
CA ASP A 22 11.54 -2.62 1.15
C ASP A 22 11.78 -1.24 0.54
N LEU A 23 11.37 -1.03 -0.71
CA LEU A 23 11.46 0.29 -1.36
C LEU A 23 10.58 1.33 -0.65
N TYR A 24 9.38 0.96 -0.24
CA TYR A 24 8.49 1.82 0.55
C TYR A 24 9.14 2.21 1.89
N ARG A 25 9.69 1.25 2.63
CA ARG A 25 10.37 1.51 3.93
C ARG A 25 11.50 2.51 3.80
N LYS A 26 12.26 2.47 2.72
CA LYS A 26 13.39 3.38 2.47
C LYS A 26 13.00 4.85 2.25
N ILE A 27 11.74 5.12 2.00
CA ILE A 27 11.24 6.49 1.78
C ILE A 27 10.20 6.92 2.82
N CYS A 28 9.67 5.99 3.60
CA CYS A 28 8.65 6.28 4.60
C CYS A 28 9.26 7.03 5.79
N PRO A 29 8.74 8.21 6.15
CA PRO A 29 9.29 9.02 7.23
C PRO A 29 9.43 8.27 8.56
N ALA A 30 8.48 7.40 8.89
CA ALA A 30 8.51 6.62 10.13
C ALA A 30 9.70 5.66 10.26
N TYR A 31 10.32 5.27 9.13
CA TYR A 31 11.48 4.37 9.13
C TYR A 31 12.83 5.08 9.02
N ILE A 32 12.85 6.41 8.91
CA ILE A 32 14.06 7.22 8.80
C ILE A 32 14.25 8.18 9.98
N GLU A 33 13.47 8.00 11.05
CA GLU A 33 13.54 8.82 12.25
C GLU A 33 14.92 8.78 12.92
N ASP A 34 15.56 7.61 12.97
CA ASP A 34 16.89 7.40 13.55
C ASP A 34 18.00 8.20 12.85
N ILE A 35 17.76 8.66 11.61
CA ILE A 35 18.68 9.49 10.83
C ILE A 35 18.15 10.90 10.56
N SER A 36 17.25 11.38 11.39
CA SER A 36 16.61 12.70 11.26
C SER A 36 17.62 13.86 11.19
N GLU A 37 18.72 13.78 11.92
CA GLU A 37 19.83 14.74 11.89
C GLU A 37 20.48 14.87 10.50
N ILE A 38 20.48 13.80 9.72
CA ILE A 38 21.01 13.78 8.36
C ILE A 38 19.89 14.16 7.38
N HIS A 39 18.70 13.60 7.55
CA HIS A 39 17.58 13.79 6.64
C HIS A 39 17.01 15.21 6.66
N ARG A 40 16.95 15.84 7.83
CA ARG A 40 16.62 17.27 8.03
C ARG A 40 15.28 17.74 7.48
N THR A 41 14.28 16.87 7.39
CA THR A 41 12.89 17.25 7.13
C THR A 41 12.03 16.84 8.32
N GLU A 42 10.81 17.32 8.36
CA GLU A 42 9.85 16.90 9.37
C GLU A 42 9.66 15.37 9.35
N PRO A 43 9.62 14.70 10.50
CA PRO A 43 9.64 13.23 10.57
C PRO A 43 8.37 12.54 10.04
N TYR A 44 7.38 13.31 9.61
CA TYR A 44 6.08 12.83 9.09
C TYR A 44 5.81 13.24 7.64
N VAL A 45 6.78 13.84 6.94
CA VAL A 45 6.59 14.28 5.55
C VAL A 45 7.52 13.57 4.58
N TYR A 46 7.03 13.38 3.36
CA TYR A 46 7.82 12.89 2.24
C TYR A 46 8.58 14.05 1.58
N SER A 47 9.85 13.83 1.27
CA SER A 47 10.68 14.80 0.57
C SER A 47 10.64 14.60 -0.95
N GLN A 48 10.79 15.69 -1.70
CA GLN A 48 10.92 15.64 -3.16
C GLN A 48 12.24 15.01 -3.60
N MET A 49 13.33 15.39 -2.96
CA MET A 49 14.69 14.93 -3.28
C MET A 49 15.42 14.52 -2.01
N ILE A 50 16.36 13.59 -2.18
CA ILE A 50 17.36 13.22 -1.17
C ILE A 50 18.71 13.24 -1.88
N ALA A 51 19.69 13.89 -1.26
CA ALA A 51 21.04 13.99 -1.78
C ALA A 51 21.70 12.61 -1.92
N GLY A 52 22.19 12.29 -3.12
CA GLY A 52 22.83 11.02 -3.43
C GLY A 52 24.22 10.88 -2.82
N LYS A 53 24.81 9.71 -2.98
CA LYS A 53 26.09 9.31 -2.35
C LYS A 53 27.28 10.22 -2.70
N ASP A 54 27.23 10.87 -3.86
CA ASP A 54 28.31 11.74 -4.34
C ASP A 54 28.12 13.21 -3.99
N ALA A 55 27.03 13.54 -3.26
CA ALA A 55 26.74 14.90 -2.83
C ALA A 55 27.46 15.22 -1.50
N ALA A 56 27.86 16.50 -1.32
CA ALA A 56 28.51 16.96 -0.11
C ALA A 56 27.68 16.75 1.17
N HIS A 57 26.36 16.74 1.02
CA HIS A 57 25.40 16.49 2.12
C HIS A 57 24.60 15.22 1.83
N PHE A 58 25.27 14.09 1.67
CA PHE A 58 24.64 12.79 1.42
C PHE A 58 23.54 12.49 2.45
N GLY A 59 22.38 12.12 1.96
CA GLY A 59 21.21 11.79 2.79
C GLY A 59 20.31 13.00 3.14
N GLU A 60 20.78 14.24 2.96
CA GLU A 60 19.98 15.43 3.22
C GLU A 60 18.78 15.53 2.25
N ALA A 61 17.60 15.68 2.79
CA ALA A 61 16.35 15.83 2.02
C ALA A 61 16.00 17.30 1.79
N LYS A 62 15.32 17.57 0.69
CA LYS A 62 14.86 18.91 0.30
C LYS A 62 13.42 18.90 -0.19
N ASN A 63 12.78 20.06 -0.07
CA ASN A 63 11.43 20.32 -0.58
C ASN A 63 10.40 19.35 0.00
N SER A 64 10.35 19.23 1.31
CA SER A 64 9.20 18.71 2.03
C SER A 64 7.96 19.56 1.69
N TRP A 65 6.77 18.99 1.70
CA TRP A 65 5.49 19.64 1.35
C TRP A 65 5.29 19.97 -0.13
N LEU A 66 6.35 20.26 -0.89
CA LEU A 66 6.29 20.64 -2.31
C LEU A 66 6.46 19.44 -3.25
N THR A 67 5.82 18.32 -2.96
CA THR A 67 5.99 17.08 -3.72
C THR A 67 4.70 16.30 -3.87
N GLY A 68 4.49 15.70 -5.03
CA GLY A 68 3.46 14.70 -5.24
C GLY A 68 3.77 13.34 -4.61
N THR A 69 4.95 13.16 -4.01
CA THR A 69 5.37 11.87 -3.42
C THR A 69 4.39 11.40 -2.34
N ALA A 70 3.88 12.30 -1.48
CA ALA A 70 2.92 11.93 -0.44
C ALA A 70 1.64 11.31 -1.02
N ALA A 71 1.05 11.95 -2.04
CA ALA A 71 -0.15 11.45 -2.70
C ALA A 71 0.12 10.13 -3.44
N TRP A 72 1.23 10.03 -4.16
CA TRP A 72 1.61 8.81 -4.87
C TRP A 72 1.98 7.67 -3.93
N THR A 73 2.62 7.95 -2.79
CA THR A 73 2.89 6.92 -1.77
C THR A 73 1.59 6.42 -1.14
N PHE A 74 0.62 7.31 -0.89
CA PHE A 74 -0.69 6.89 -0.42
C PHE A 74 -1.38 5.95 -1.41
N VAL A 75 -1.34 6.27 -2.71
CA VAL A 75 -1.85 5.40 -3.78
C VAL A 75 -1.08 4.07 -3.83
N ASN A 76 0.26 4.13 -3.78
CA ASN A 76 1.11 2.93 -3.78
C ASN A 76 0.75 2.00 -2.62
N VAL A 77 0.70 2.52 -1.40
CA VAL A 77 0.38 1.70 -0.22
C VAL A 77 -1.04 1.17 -0.29
N SER A 78 -2.03 2.03 -0.51
CA SER A 78 -3.44 1.63 -0.42
C SER A 78 -3.91 0.75 -1.58
N GLN A 79 -3.47 1.05 -2.81
CA GLN A 79 -4.00 0.38 -4.00
C GLN A 79 -3.07 -0.71 -4.56
N TYR A 80 -1.75 -0.61 -4.31
CA TYR A 80 -0.79 -1.56 -4.89
C TYR A 80 -0.17 -2.50 -3.86
N ILE A 81 0.30 -1.99 -2.71
CA ILE A 81 0.84 -2.88 -1.66
C ILE A 81 -0.31 -3.58 -0.93
N LEU A 82 -1.22 -2.84 -0.32
CA LEU A 82 -2.39 -3.40 0.37
C LEU A 82 -3.48 -3.90 -0.59
N GLY A 83 -3.42 -3.46 -1.85
CA GLY A 83 -4.21 -4.00 -2.93
C GLY A 83 -5.70 -3.66 -2.90
N ILE A 84 -6.12 -2.54 -2.29
CA ILE A 84 -7.52 -2.12 -2.26
C ILE A 84 -7.78 -1.17 -3.43
N GLN A 85 -8.24 -1.69 -4.54
CA GLN A 85 -8.39 -0.94 -5.78
C GLN A 85 -9.87 -0.57 -6.03
N PRO A 86 -10.21 0.73 -6.06
CA PRO A 86 -11.54 1.16 -6.47
C PRO A 86 -11.82 0.79 -7.92
N ASP A 87 -12.97 0.20 -8.17
CA ASP A 87 -13.46 -0.14 -9.50
C ASP A 87 -14.89 0.40 -9.71
N TYR A 88 -15.38 0.34 -10.94
CA TYR A 88 -16.76 0.74 -11.25
C TYR A 88 -17.77 -0.15 -10.54
N ASP A 89 -17.51 -1.44 -10.49
CA ASP A 89 -18.43 -2.45 -9.98
C ASP A 89 -18.19 -2.78 -8.50
N GLY A 90 -17.15 -2.20 -7.88
CA GLY A 90 -16.85 -2.46 -6.47
C GLY A 90 -15.43 -2.13 -6.03
N LEU A 91 -14.91 -2.95 -5.14
CA LEU A 91 -13.51 -2.94 -4.71
C LEU A 91 -12.81 -4.22 -5.16
N THR A 92 -11.79 -4.08 -6.00
CA THR A 92 -10.92 -5.20 -6.37
C THR A 92 -9.82 -5.36 -5.32
N LEU A 93 -9.61 -6.60 -4.85
CA LEU A 93 -8.57 -6.95 -3.90
C LEU A 93 -7.40 -7.63 -4.62
N ASN A 94 -6.24 -6.98 -4.64
CA ASN A 94 -5.03 -7.51 -5.28
C ASN A 94 -3.78 -7.13 -4.48
N PRO A 95 -3.65 -7.65 -3.24
CA PRO A 95 -2.51 -7.34 -2.37
C PRO A 95 -1.18 -7.81 -2.98
N CYS A 96 -0.12 -7.03 -2.72
CA CYS A 96 1.25 -7.42 -3.00
C CYS A 96 2.12 -7.02 -1.80
N ILE A 97 2.26 -7.94 -0.86
CA ILE A 97 2.80 -7.73 0.49
C ILE A 97 4.06 -8.57 0.73
N PRO A 98 4.83 -8.25 1.77
CA PRO A 98 5.91 -9.13 2.21
C PRO A 98 5.39 -10.53 2.57
N SER A 99 6.17 -11.55 2.22
CA SER A 99 5.82 -12.95 2.47
C SER A 99 5.73 -13.31 3.95
N ASP A 100 6.38 -12.55 4.83
CA ASP A 100 6.33 -12.72 6.29
C ASP A 100 5.09 -12.06 6.95
N MET A 101 4.29 -11.34 6.18
CA MET A 101 3.04 -10.75 6.66
C MET A 101 1.90 -11.79 6.59
N GLU A 102 1.55 -12.37 7.74
CA GLU A 102 0.58 -13.47 7.83
C GLU A 102 -0.88 -12.99 7.82
N GLU A 103 -1.16 -11.85 8.45
CA GLU A 103 -2.51 -11.27 8.54
C GLU A 103 -2.42 -9.74 8.63
N PHE A 104 -3.37 -9.06 7.97
CA PHE A 104 -3.62 -7.65 8.22
C PHE A 104 -5.10 -7.31 8.02
N LYS A 105 -5.54 -6.19 8.62
CA LYS A 105 -6.93 -5.74 8.57
C LYS A 105 -7.01 -4.31 8.09
N ILE A 106 -8.01 -4.03 7.26
CA ILE A 106 -8.28 -2.70 6.73
C ILE A 106 -9.75 -2.39 6.94
N ARG A 107 -10.05 -1.17 7.38
CA ARG A 107 -11.38 -0.60 7.34
C ARG A 107 -11.40 0.56 6.37
N ARG A 108 -12.24 0.49 5.35
CA ARG A 108 -12.34 1.51 4.31
C ARG A 108 -13.78 1.93 4.07
N TYR A 109 -13.99 3.25 3.97
CA TYR A 109 -15.25 3.79 3.49
C TYR A 109 -15.19 4.01 1.98
N PHE A 110 -16.17 3.45 1.24
CA PHE A 110 -16.23 3.57 -0.20
C PHE A 110 -17.71 3.51 -0.67
N ARG A 111 -18.12 4.50 -1.48
CA ARG A 111 -19.47 4.61 -2.07
C ARG A 111 -20.62 4.37 -1.10
N GLY A 112 -20.55 5.01 0.08
CA GLY A 112 -21.64 4.96 1.06
C GLY A 112 -21.62 3.75 2.00
N ALA A 113 -20.68 2.82 1.84
CA ALA A 113 -20.55 1.64 2.68
C ALA A 113 -19.19 1.53 3.35
N TRP A 114 -19.14 0.85 4.50
CA TRP A 114 -17.90 0.45 5.17
C TRP A 114 -17.51 -0.97 4.77
N TYR A 115 -16.23 -1.14 4.50
CA TYR A 115 -15.61 -2.42 4.18
C TYR A 115 -14.62 -2.79 5.29
N ASN A 116 -14.91 -3.82 6.06
CA ASN A 116 -14.04 -4.42 7.06
C ASN A 116 -13.33 -5.62 6.40
N ILE A 117 -12.11 -5.44 5.95
CA ILE A 117 -11.41 -6.42 5.15
C ILE A 117 -10.30 -7.06 5.99
N THR A 118 -10.33 -8.38 6.13
CA THR A 118 -9.28 -9.18 6.75
C THR A 118 -8.57 -9.99 5.67
N PHE A 119 -7.28 -9.76 5.51
CA PHE A 119 -6.41 -10.58 4.66
C PHE A 119 -5.70 -11.62 5.51
N LYS A 120 -5.63 -12.86 5.00
CA LYS A 120 -4.90 -13.97 5.61
C LYS A 120 -3.93 -14.55 4.58
N ASN A 121 -2.68 -14.75 4.99
CA ASN A 121 -1.62 -15.24 4.11
C ASN A 121 -0.93 -16.49 4.71
N PRO A 122 -1.64 -17.60 4.86
CA PRO A 122 -1.09 -18.82 5.47
C PRO A 122 -0.03 -19.50 4.61
N GLU A 123 0.00 -19.21 3.30
CA GLU A 123 0.95 -19.78 2.35
C GLU A 123 2.17 -18.88 2.10
N HIS A 124 2.28 -17.75 2.83
CA HIS A 124 3.39 -16.79 2.70
C HIS A 124 3.60 -16.28 1.25
N LYS A 125 2.51 -16.10 0.52
CA LYS A 125 2.53 -15.56 -0.85
C LYS A 125 2.83 -14.06 -0.82
N GLU A 126 3.47 -13.59 -1.89
CA GLU A 126 3.71 -12.17 -2.05
C GLU A 126 2.58 -11.44 -2.78
N LYS A 127 1.73 -12.14 -3.55
CA LYS A 127 0.71 -11.48 -4.36
C LYS A 127 -0.56 -12.31 -4.57
N GLY A 128 -1.67 -11.57 -4.67
CA GLY A 128 -2.96 -12.06 -5.17
C GLY A 128 -3.87 -12.61 -4.06
N VAL A 129 -5.07 -12.95 -4.46
CA VAL A 129 -6.11 -13.56 -3.62
C VAL A 129 -6.50 -14.90 -4.21
N SER A 130 -6.48 -15.94 -3.40
CA SER A 130 -6.88 -17.31 -3.78
C SER A 130 -8.36 -17.58 -3.49
N SER A 131 -8.92 -16.97 -2.44
CA SER A 131 -10.35 -17.06 -2.13
C SER A 131 -10.87 -15.78 -1.48
N LEU A 132 -12.13 -15.47 -1.75
CA LEU A 132 -12.82 -14.28 -1.24
C LEU A 132 -14.16 -14.67 -0.64
N THR A 133 -14.44 -14.18 0.57
CA THR A 133 -15.73 -14.32 1.24
C THR A 133 -16.24 -12.95 1.61
N VAL A 134 -17.49 -12.64 1.25
CA VAL A 134 -18.17 -11.37 1.55
C VAL A 134 -19.43 -11.67 2.32
N ASN A 135 -19.59 -11.10 3.50
CA ASN A 135 -20.74 -11.32 4.42
C ASN A 135 -21.05 -12.83 4.62
N GLY A 136 -20.00 -13.65 4.75
CA GLY A 136 -20.12 -15.10 4.93
C GLY A 136 -20.38 -15.91 3.64
N THR A 137 -20.53 -15.26 2.49
CA THR A 137 -20.77 -15.93 1.21
C THR A 137 -19.50 -15.91 0.35
N ALA A 138 -19.12 -17.05 -0.20
CA ALA A 138 -17.98 -17.14 -1.12
C ALA A 138 -18.29 -16.40 -2.42
N VAL A 139 -17.31 -15.63 -2.90
CA VAL A 139 -17.38 -14.86 -4.15
C VAL A 139 -16.28 -15.35 -5.08
N GLU A 140 -16.60 -15.53 -6.35
CA GLU A 140 -15.62 -15.92 -7.36
C GLU A 140 -14.76 -14.71 -7.77
N GLY A 141 -13.45 -14.94 -7.88
CA GLY A 141 -12.50 -13.89 -8.22
C GLY A 141 -12.09 -13.05 -7.02
N ASN A 142 -11.75 -11.79 -7.28
CA ASN A 142 -11.21 -10.87 -6.28
C ASN A 142 -11.92 -9.51 -6.22
N LEU A 143 -13.09 -9.39 -6.83
CA LEU A 143 -13.95 -8.20 -6.80
C LEU A 143 -15.03 -8.35 -5.71
N ILE A 144 -15.12 -7.37 -4.81
CA ILE A 144 -16.25 -7.22 -3.89
C ILE A 144 -17.31 -6.41 -4.62
N PRO A 145 -18.42 -7.00 -5.04
CA PRO A 145 -19.45 -6.29 -5.79
C PRO A 145 -20.21 -5.31 -4.89
N ILE A 146 -20.71 -4.22 -5.49
CA ILE A 146 -21.61 -3.30 -4.82
C ILE A 146 -22.99 -3.95 -4.77
N THR A 147 -23.55 -4.06 -3.56
CA THR A 147 -24.90 -4.55 -3.34
C THR A 147 -25.80 -3.38 -2.90
N GLU A 148 -26.91 -3.18 -3.60
CA GLU A 148 -27.85 -2.11 -3.30
C GLU A 148 -28.38 -2.24 -1.85
N GLY A 149 -28.39 -1.13 -1.11
CA GLY A 149 -28.83 -1.09 0.28
C GLY A 149 -27.85 -1.63 1.32
N CYS A 150 -26.71 -2.20 0.89
CA CYS A 150 -25.67 -2.66 1.81
C CYS A 150 -24.80 -1.48 2.26
N THR A 151 -24.72 -1.26 3.57
CA THR A 151 -23.93 -0.17 4.18
C THR A 151 -22.67 -0.67 4.88
N GLU A 152 -22.53 -1.97 5.07
CA GLU A 152 -21.37 -2.59 5.70
C GLU A 152 -21.07 -3.97 5.10
N TYR A 153 -19.81 -4.20 4.80
CA TYR A 153 -19.28 -5.45 4.25
C TYR A 153 -18.22 -6.02 5.18
N ASP A 154 -18.41 -7.27 5.63
CA ASP A 154 -17.39 -8.06 6.30
C ASP A 154 -16.72 -8.99 5.28
N VAL A 155 -15.44 -8.78 5.04
CA VAL A 155 -14.69 -9.41 3.96
C VAL A 155 -13.50 -10.18 4.51
N VAL A 156 -13.37 -11.44 4.06
CA VAL A 156 -12.18 -12.26 4.32
C VAL A 156 -11.57 -12.65 2.98
N ALA A 157 -10.33 -12.24 2.77
CA ALA A 157 -9.54 -12.58 1.58
C ALA A 157 -8.36 -13.45 2.01
N VAL A 158 -8.19 -14.60 1.36
CA VAL A 158 -7.03 -15.50 1.57
C VAL A 158 -6.11 -15.36 0.37
N MET A 159 -4.82 -15.21 0.61
CA MET A 159 -3.77 -15.10 -0.40
C MET A 159 -3.24 -16.47 -0.82
#